data_3465daff1de965b22d2aea817d4581b8
#
_entry.id   3465daff1de965b22d2aea817d4581b8
#
_cell.length_a   1.000
_cell.length_b   1.000
_cell.length_c   1.000
_cell.angle_alpha   90.00
_cell.angle_beta   90.00
_cell.angle_gamma   90.00
#
_symmetry.space_group_name_H-M   'P 1'
#
loop_
_entity.id
_entity.type
_entity.pdbx_description
1 polymer ?
#
loop_
_entity_poly.entity_id
_entity_poly.type
_entity_poly.pdbx_seq_one_letter_code
_entity_poly.pdbx_strand_id
1 'polypeptide(L)'
;EDAIITDVTKVVQTLNSVCVEMDSRYDLLKMAHVRNIKEYNEKFINRRLNPEKGHKFMPYIVVVIDEFGDLIMTAGKEIELPIARIAQLARAVGIHMIIATQRPTTNIITGTIKANFPARIAFRVSAMMDSRTILDRPGANQLIGRGDMLFLQGADPVRVQCAFIDTPEVE
;
A
#
# COMPACT_ATOMS: atom_id res chain seq x y z
N GLU A 1 -2.84 12.19 17.96
CA GLU A 1 -1.94 11.03 17.69
C GLU A 1 -1.02 11.38 16.55
N ASP A 2 0.27 11.04 16.69
CA ASP A 2 1.28 11.33 15.67
C ASP A 2 0.97 10.55 14.39
N ALA A 3 1.03 11.22 13.26
CA ALA A 3 0.80 10.61 11.95
C ALA A 3 1.92 9.63 11.55
N ILE A 4 3.09 9.75 12.21
CA ILE A 4 4.26 8.89 11.97
C ILE A 4 4.42 7.94 13.17
N ILE A 5 4.38 6.64 12.90
CA ILE A 5 4.47 5.59 13.91
C ILE A 5 5.83 4.91 13.79
N THR A 6 6.61 4.93 14.86
CA THR A 6 7.96 4.33 14.90
C THR A 6 8.04 3.10 15.80
N ASP A 7 7.09 2.91 16.70
CA ASP A 7 7.02 1.76 17.59
C ASP A 7 6.34 0.57 16.90
N VAL A 8 7.04 -0.56 16.81
CA VAL A 8 6.56 -1.78 16.13
C VAL A 8 5.25 -2.30 16.73
N THR A 9 5.08 -2.25 18.06
CA THR A 9 3.83 -2.68 18.70
C THR A 9 2.66 -1.82 18.25
N LYS A 10 2.84 -0.51 18.15
CA LYS A 10 1.85 0.43 17.63
C LYS A 10 1.57 0.21 16.15
N VAL A 11 2.59 -0.16 15.36
CA VAL A 11 2.40 -0.51 13.93
C VAL A 11 1.47 -1.70 13.78
N VAL A 12 1.68 -2.78 14.54
CA VAL A 12 0.81 -3.96 14.52
C VAL A 12 -0.63 -3.59 14.91
N GLN A 13 -0.79 -2.82 15.97
CA GLN A 13 -2.10 -2.32 16.41
C GLN A 13 -2.77 -1.46 15.35
N THR A 14 -2.02 -0.58 14.69
CA THR A 14 -2.53 0.28 13.62
C THR A 14 -2.99 -0.53 12.42
N LEU A 15 -2.21 -1.53 11.98
CA LEU A 15 -2.61 -2.41 10.88
C LEU A 15 -3.89 -3.19 11.22
N ASN A 16 -4.01 -3.68 12.45
CA ASN A 16 -5.23 -4.34 12.91
C ASN A 16 -6.41 -3.36 12.94
N SER A 17 -6.20 -2.12 13.36
CA SER A 17 -7.23 -1.06 13.34
C SER A 17 -7.68 -0.73 11.93
N VAL A 18 -6.76 -0.71 10.96
CA VAL A 18 -7.10 -0.54 9.53
C VAL A 18 -7.95 -1.71 9.03
N CYS A 19 -7.67 -2.94 9.46
CA CYS A 19 -8.52 -4.09 9.13
C CYS A 19 -9.94 -3.94 9.70
N VAL A 20 -10.07 -3.47 10.94
CA VAL A 20 -11.38 -3.20 11.56
C VAL A 20 -12.13 -2.09 10.83
N GLU A 21 -11.44 -1.00 10.47
CA GLU A 21 -12.03 0.08 9.66
C GLU A 21 -12.49 -0.44 8.29
N MET A 22 -11.70 -1.29 7.65
CA MET A 22 -12.07 -1.93 6.39
C MET A 22 -13.38 -2.73 6.54
N ASP A 23 -13.49 -3.57 7.56
CA ASP A 23 -14.68 -4.38 7.81
C ASP A 23 -15.91 -3.49 8.08
N SER A 24 -15.76 -2.45 8.90
CA SER A 24 -16.81 -1.47 9.18
C SER A 24 -17.28 -0.76 7.91
N ARG A 25 -16.37 -0.41 7.01
CA ARG A 25 -16.70 0.19 5.72
C ARG A 25 -17.47 -0.76 4.81
N TYR A 26 -17.10 -2.05 4.79
CA TYR A 26 -17.85 -3.06 4.06
C TYR A 26 -19.28 -3.20 4.55
N ASP A 27 -19.50 -3.16 5.88
CA ASP A 27 -20.85 -3.20 6.44
C ASP A 27 -21.68 -1.98 6.01
N LEU A 28 -21.07 -0.80 5.98
CA LEU A 28 -21.75 0.41 5.49
C LEU A 28 -22.05 0.34 3.98
N LEU A 29 -21.14 -0.20 3.16
CA LEU A 29 -21.41 -0.43 1.73
C LEU A 29 -22.60 -1.37 1.55
N LYS A 30 -22.65 -2.46 2.32
CA LYS A 30 -23.75 -3.42 2.30
C LYS A 30 -25.08 -2.78 2.68
N MET A 31 -25.11 -2.00 3.75
CA MET A 31 -26.30 -1.28 4.19
C MET A 31 -26.78 -0.25 3.15
N ALA A 32 -25.86 0.37 2.45
CA ALA A 32 -26.14 1.34 1.39
C ALA A 32 -26.48 0.70 0.02
N HIS A 33 -26.37 -0.62 -0.11
CA HIS A 33 -26.55 -1.36 -1.37
C HIS A 33 -25.66 -0.83 -2.51
N VAL A 34 -24.38 -0.59 -2.21
CA VAL A 34 -23.37 -0.14 -3.17
C VAL A 34 -22.16 -1.07 -3.16
N ARG A 35 -21.33 -0.99 -4.20
CA ARG A 35 -20.20 -1.90 -4.41
C ARG A 35 -18.83 -1.32 -3.99
N ASN A 36 -18.73 0.00 -3.94
CA ASN A 36 -17.46 0.67 -3.70
C ASN A 36 -17.65 2.05 -3.05
N ILE A 37 -16.55 2.58 -2.54
CA ILE A 37 -16.50 3.88 -1.85
C ILE A 37 -16.99 5.05 -2.72
N LYS A 38 -16.75 5.01 -4.02
CA LYS A 38 -17.14 6.08 -4.93
C LYS A 38 -18.66 6.17 -5.02
N GLU A 39 -19.32 5.04 -5.24
CA GLU A 39 -20.80 4.96 -5.27
C GLU A 39 -21.39 5.34 -3.91
N TYR A 40 -20.74 4.91 -2.82
CA TYR A 40 -21.17 5.23 -1.46
C TYR A 40 -21.11 6.73 -1.18
N ASN A 41 -19.97 7.36 -1.42
CA ASN A 41 -19.79 8.79 -1.18
C ASN A 41 -20.71 9.63 -2.07
N GLU A 42 -20.96 9.22 -3.30
CA GLU A 42 -21.92 9.88 -4.18
C GLU A 42 -23.34 9.84 -3.59
N LYS A 43 -23.79 8.67 -3.09
CA LYS A 43 -25.07 8.56 -2.39
C LYS A 43 -25.12 9.44 -1.13
N PHE A 44 -24.04 9.49 -0.36
CA PHE A 44 -23.96 10.31 0.85
C PHE A 44 -24.07 11.80 0.54
N ILE A 45 -23.28 12.29 -0.43
CA ILE A 45 -23.30 13.69 -0.86
C ILE A 45 -24.70 14.08 -1.38
N ASN A 46 -25.34 13.20 -2.12
CA ASN A 46 -26.71 13.39 -2.63
C ASN A 46 -27.80 13.20 -1.55
N ARG A 47 -27.43 13.11 -0.27
CA ARG A 47 -28.35 12.97 0.87
C ARG A 47 -29.30 11.76 0.78
N ARG A 48 -28.84 10.66 0.19
CA ARG A 48 -29.58 9.41 0.06
C ARG A 48 -29.27 8.39 1.16
N LEU A 49 -28.38 8.74 2.08
CA LEU A 49 -27.99 7.93 3.23
C LEU A 49 -28.28 8.71 4.51
N ASN A 50 -28.87 8.02 5.50
CA ASN A 50 -29.22 8.64 6.77
C ASN A 50 -28.02 8.59 7.75
N PRO A 51 -27.47 9.74 8.19
CA PRO A 51 -26.39 9.76 9.18
C PRO A 51 -26.77 9.13 10.54
N GLU A 52 -28.04 9.17 10.94
CA GLU A 52 -28.51 8.56 12.19
C GLU A 52 -28.36 7.03 12.18
N LYS A 53 -28.27 6.42 11.00
CA LYS A 53 -27.97 4.99 10.82
C LYS A 53 -26.48 4.67 10.77
N GLY A 54 -25.63 5.63 11.12
CA GLY A 54 -24.18 5.48 11.13
C GLY A 54 -23.49 5.77 9.78
N HIS A 55 -24.23 6.20 8.77
CA HIS A 55 -23.64 6.60 7.51
C HIS A 55 -22.85 7.90 7.65
N LYS A 56 -21.66 7.91 7.09
CA LYS A 56 -20.74 9.06 7.08
C LYS A 56 -19.97 9.10 5.76
N PHE A 57 -19.50 10.27 5.39
CA PHE A 57 -18.56 10.37 4.26
C PHE A 57 -17.31 9.55 4.56
N MET A 58 -16.87 8.76 3.59
CA MET A 58 -15.67 7.93 3.72
C MET A 58 -14.49 8.60 3.01
N PRO A 59 -13.51 9.16 3.73
CA PRO A 59 -12.28 9.61 3.10
C PRO A 59 -11.47 8.40 2.61
N TYR A 60 -10.67 8.58 1.56
CA TYR A 60 -9.65 7.61 1.19
C TYR A 60 -8.56 7.57 2.26
N ILE A 61 -8.05 6.37 2.54
CA ILE A 61 -6.94 6.15 3.46
C ILE A 61 -5.79 5.57 2.68
N VAL A 62 -4.61 6.17 2.81
CA VAL A 62 -3.37 5.65 2.25
C VAL A 62 -2.44 5.29 3.40
N VAL A 63 -2.09 4.01 3.50
CA VAL A 63 -1.13 3.50 4.47
C VAL A 63 0.23 3.38 3.79
N VAL A 64 1.23 4.04 4.32
CA VAL A 64 2.60 4.02 3.79
C VAL A 64 3.51 3.33 4.80
N ILE A 65 4.22 2.30 4.34
CA ILE A 65 5.28 1.62 5.10
C ILE A 65 6.61 1.96 4.42
N ASP A 66 7.41 2.77 5.08
CA ASP A 66 8.65 3.32 4.54
C ASP A 66 9.76 2.28 4.38
N GLU A 67 10.01 1.47 5.40
CA GLU A 67 10.98 0.36 5.34
C GLU A 67 10.35 -0.94 5.87
N PHE A 68 9.77 -1.69 4.94
CA PHE A 68 9.11 -2.95 5.27
C PHE A 68 10.09 -4.02 5.77
N GLY A 69 11.35 -3.97 5.29
CA GLY A 69 12.37 -4.92 5.72
C GLY A 69 12.62 -4.88 7.21
N ASP A 70 12.74 -3.70 7.79
CA ASP A 70 12.96 -3.54 9.23
C ASP A 70 11.72 -3.99 10.02
N LEU A 71 10.54 -3.68 9.52
CA LEU A 71 9.29 -4.06 10.15
C LEU A 71 9.11 -5.59 10.20
N ILE A 72 9.32 -6.29 9.09
CA ILE A 72 9.18 -7.75 9.02
C ILE A 72 10.24 -8.48 9.85
N MET A 73 11.45 -7.94 9.92
CA MET A 73 12.52 -8.51 10.73
C MET A 73 12.26 -8.36 12.23
N THR A 74 11.57 -7.33 12.65
CA THR A 74 11.27 -7.04 14.08
C THR A 74 9.95 -7.68 14.52
N ALA A 75 8.87 -7.49 13.77
CA ALA A 75 7.54 -8.00 14.10
C ALA A 75 7.29 -9.43 13.57
N GLY A 76 8.13 -9.91 12.65
CA GLY A 76 7.98 -11.22 12.08
C GLY A 76 6.73 -11.37 11.19
N LYS A 77 6.24 -12.59 11.11
CA LYS A 77 5.11 -12.93 10.22
C LYS A 77 3.76 -12.40 10.69
N GLU A 78 3.68 -11.89 11.91
CA GLU A 78 2.43 -11.35 12.47
C GLU A 78 1.86 -10.18 11.68
N ILE A 79 2.73 -9.38 11.04
CA ILE A 79 2.30 -8.26 10.21
C ILE A 79 1.95 -8.66 8.78
N GLU A 80 2.44 -9.78 8.29
CA GLU A 80 2.24 -10.21 6.90
C GLU A 80 0.75 -10.49 6.61
N LEU A 81 0.06 -11.10 7.57
CA LEU A 81 -1.35 -11.44 7.42
C LEU A 81 -2.27 -10.21 7.31
N PRO A 82 -2.22 -9.21 8.22
CA PRO A 82 -3.04 -8.01 8.09
C PRO A 82 -2.68 -7.20 6.84
N ILE A 83 -1.41 -7.13 6.45
CA ILE A 83 -0.98 -6.47 5.21
C ILE A 83 -1.59 -7.15 3.99
N ALA A 84 -1.48 -8.47 3.90
CA ALA A 84 -2.06 -9.24 2.80
C ALA A 84 -3.59 -9.05 2.72
N ARG A 85 -4.27 -9.08 3.86
CA ARG A 85 -5.72 -8.88 3.94
C ARG A 85 -6.15 -7.50 3.44
N ILE A 86 -5.46 -6.45 3.85
CA ILE A 86 -5.71 -5.07 3.39
C ILE A 86 -5.45 -4.98 1.88
N ALA A 87 -4.31 -5.49 1.41
CA ALA A 87 -3.95 -5.44 0.00
C ALA A 87 -4.97 -6.16 -0.91
N GLN A 88 -5.53 -7.28 -0.45
CA GLN A 88 -6.53 -8.04 -1.22
C GLN A 88 -7.90 -7.38 -1.24
N LEU A 89 -8.35 -6.82 -0.13
CA LEU A 89 -9.77 -6.52 0.11
C LEU A 89 -10.08 -5.03 0.20
N ALA A 90 -9.11 -4.18 0.54
CA ALA A 90 -9.42 -2.81 0.96
C ALA A 90 -9.68 -1.83 -0.19
N ARG A 91 -9.38 -2.19 -1.43
CA ARG A 91 -9.54 -1.32 -2.60
C ARG A 91 -10.96 -0.78 -2.74
N ALA A 92 -11.96 -1.64 -2.61
CA ALA A 92 -13.37 -1.26 -2.78
C ALA A 92 -13.84 -0.26 -1.72
N VAL A 93 -13.24 -0.29 -0.54
CA VAL A 93 -13.56 0.61 0.59
C VAL A 93 -12.61 1.82 0.69
N GLY A 94 -11.78 2.04 -0.33
CA GLY A 94 -10.93 3.21 -0.44
C GLY A 94 -9.71 3.22 0.48
N ILE A 95 -9.19 2.07 0.84
CA ILE A 95 -7.95 1.94 1.61
C ILE A 95 -6.88 1.39 0.68
N HIS A 96 -5.79 2.13 0.53
CA HIS A 96 -4.66 1.79 -0.32
C HIS A 96 -3.38 1.67 0.50
N MET A 97 -2.46 0.82 0.05
CA MET A 97 -1.21 0.58 0.76
C MET A 97 -0.03 0.75 -0.17
N ILE A 98 0.99 1.44 0.31
CA ILE A 98 2.28 1.60 -0.33
C ILE A 98 3.32 0.97 0.59
N ILE A 99 4.03 -0.04 0.08
CA ILE A 99 5.12 -0.69 0.81
C ILE A 99 6.42 -0.38 0.10
N ALA A 100 7.36 0.18 0.83
CA ALA A 100 8.70 0.44 0.35
C ALA A 100 9.75 -0.34 1.15
N THR A 101 10.87 -0.63 0.52
CA THR A 101 12.04 -1.22 1.17
C THR A 101 13.30 -0.89 0.41
N GLN A 102 14.40 -0.69 1.13
CA GLN A 102 15.75 -0.57 0.56
C GLN A 102 16.45 -1.94 0.46
N ARG A 103 15.80 -3.01 0.96
CA ARG A 103 16.35 -4.38 1.00
C ARG A 103 15.50 -5.32 0.18
N PRO A 104 15.62 -5.32 -1.15
CA PRO A 104 14.78 -6.14 -2.03
C PRO A 104 15.24 -7.59 -2.05
N THR A 105 15.19 -8.28 -0.93
CA THR A 105 15.54 -9.70 -0.80
C THR A 105 14.29 -10.57 -0.80
N THR A 106 14.44 -11.85 -1.16
CA THR A 106 13.32 -12.81 -1.19
C THR A 106 12.73 -13.10 0.19
N ASN A 107 13.49 -12.87 1.25
CA ASN A 107 13.02 -13.01 2.63
C ASN A 107 12.07 -11.88 3.06
N ILE A 108 12.19 -10.72 2.43
CA ILE A 108 11.39 -9.52 2.70
C ILE A 108 10.24 -9.44 1.69
N ILE A 109 10.56 -9.53 0.41
CA ILE A 109 9.58 -9.53 -0.68
C ILE A 109 9.19 -10.99 -0.96
N THR A 110 8.32 -11.53 -0.13
CA THR A 110 7.87 -12.92 -0.20
C THR A 110 6.86 -13.13 -1.34
N GLY A 111 6.58 -14.39 -1.66
CA GLY A 111 5.53 -14.75 -2.61
C GLY A 111 4.15 -14.21 -2.22
N THR A 112 3.83 -14.18 -0.93
CA THR A 112 2.59 -13.61 -0.41
C THR A 112 2.48 -12.10 -0.69
N ILE A 113 3.55 -11.35 -0.45
CA ILE A 113 3.62 -9.92 -0.76
C ILE A 113 3.48 -9.69 -2.26
N LYS A 114 4.25 -10.41 -3.08
CA LYS A 114 4.20 -10.27 -4.54
C LYS A 114 2.84 -10.58 -5.14
N ALA A 115 2.15 -11.59 -4.60
CA ALA A 115 0.81 -11.97 -5.06
C ALA A 115 -0.25 -10.88 -4.79
N ASN A 116 -0.06 -10.08 -3.75
CA ASN A 116 -1.04 -9.07 -3.32
C ASN A 116 -0.69 -7.64 -3.76
N PHE A 117 0.52 -7.42 -4.28
CA PHE A 117 0.99 -6.13 -4.79
C PHE A 117 1.37 -6.25 -6.27
N PRO A 118 0.38 -6.22 -7.17
CA PRO A 118 0.63 -6.35 -8.61
C PRO A 118 1.28 -5.11 -9.24
N ALA A 119 1.01 -3.92 -8.70
CA ALA A 119 1.68 -2.70 -9.11
C ALA A 119 3.01 -2.55 -8.36
N ARG A 120 4.10 -2.42 -9.10
CA ARG A 120 5.45 -2.38 -8.52
C ARG A 120 6.29 -1.28 -9.15
N ILE A 121 7.12 -0.68 -8.31
CA ILE A 121 8.09 0.34 -8.72
C ILE A 121 9.47 -0.14 -8.29
N ALA A 122 10.43 -0.09 -9.20
CA ALA A 122 11.83 -0.28 -8.88
C ALA A 122 12.64 0.93 -9.34
N PHE A 123 13.27 1.60 -8.39
CA PHE A 123 14.36 2.52 -8.68
C PHE A 123 15.65 1.73 -8.97
N ARG A 124 16.74 2.42 -9.30
CA ARG A 124 18.00 1.77 -9.58
C ARG A 124 18.43 0.84 -8.45
N VAL A 125 18.73 -0.40 -8.79
CA VAL A 125 19.34 -1.40 -7.90
C VAL A 125 20.73 -1.76 -8.39
N SER A 126 21.59 -2.27 -7.50
CA SER A 126 22.97 -2.64 -7.84
C SER A 126 23.05 -3.98 -8.56
N ALA A 127 22.21 -4.94 -8.18
CA ALA A 127 22.24 -6.30 -8.70
C ALA A 127 21.01 -6.61 -9.57
N MET A 128 21.24 -7.40 -10.63
CA MET A 128 20.15 -7.92 -11.46
C MET A 128 19.17 -8.77 -10.65
N MET A 129 19.66 -9.48 -9.63
CA MET A 129 18.82 -10.30 -8.76
C MET A 129 17.78 -9.47 -8.00
N ASP A 130 18.17 -8.26 -7.54
CA ASP A 130 17.25 -7.35 -6.87
C ASP A 130 16.13 -6.89 -7.80
N SER A 131 16.47 -6.60 -9.08
CA SER A 131 15.46 -6.30 -10.10
C SER A 131 14.47 -7.45 -10.28
N ARG A 132 14.97 -8.68 -10.36
CA ARG A 132 14.11 -9.87 -10.48
C ARG A 132 13.26 -10.10 -9.25
N THR A 133 13.78 -9.81 -8.06
CA THR A 133 13.01 -9.92 -6.82
C THR A 133 11.83 -8.95 -6.81
N ILE A 134 12.01 -7.72 -7.28
CA ILE A 134 10.94 -6.70 -7.30
C ILE A 134 10.00 -6.92 -8.49
N LEU A 135 10.55 -7.06 -9.70
CA LEU A 135 9.81 -6.95 -10.97
C LEU A 135 9.60 -8.30 -11.68
N ASP A 136 10.11 -9.40 -11.15
CA ASP A 136 10.19 -10.72 -11.80
C ASP A 136 11.01 -10.72 -13.10
N ARG A 137 11.79 -9.66 -13.36
CA ARG A 137 12.61 -9.49 -14.56
C ARG A 137 13.81 -8.56 -14.31
N PRO A 138 14.85 -8.63 -15.16
CA PRO A 138 15.97 -7.70 -15.10
C PRO A 138 15.55 -6.32 -15.60
N GLY A 139 16.41 -5.33 -15.41
CA GLY A 139 16.28 -3.98 -15.97
C GLY A 139 16.50 -2.86 -14.96
N ALA A 140 16.07 -3.00 -13.71
CA ALA A 140 16.28 -1.96 -12.70
C ALA A 140 17.76 -1.73 -12.36
N ASN A 141 18.61 -2.73 -12.57
CA ASN A 141 20.06 -2.60 -12.43
C ASN A 141 20.74 -1.75 -13.54
N GLN A 142 20.01 -1.48 -14.63
CA GLN A 142 20.48 -0.66 -15.75
C GLN A 142 20.00 0.80 -15.70
N LEU A 143 19.20 1.15 -14.71
CA LEU A 143 18.70 2.50 -14.52
C LEU A 143 19.83 3.46 -14.13
N ILE A 144 19.65 4.75 -14.46
CA ILE A 144 20.67 5.79 -14.25
C ILE A 144 20.70 6.23 -12.79
N GLY A 145 19.56 6.22 -12.09
CA GLY A 145 19.39 6.77 -10.74
C GLY A 145 18.70 8.13 -10.76
N ARG A 146 18.67 8.83 -9.65
CA ARG A 146 18.06 10.16 -9.51
C ARG A 146 16.60 10.23 -10.01
N GLY A 147 15.77 9.28 -9.58
CA GLY A 147 14.37 9.24 -9.94
C GLY A 147 14.05 8.44 -11.22
N ASP A 148 15.06 7.89 -11.89
CA ASP A 148 14.85 6.95 -12.99
C ASP A 148 14.33 5.62 -12.45
N MET A 149 13.14 5.20 -12.88
CA MET A 149 12.47 4.02 -12.35
C MET A 149 11.83 3.17 -13.44
N LEU A 150 11.54 1.92 -13.08
CA LEU A 150 10.63 1.04 -13.81
C LEU A 150 9.32 0.91 -13.03
N PHE A 151 8.22 1.16 -13.71
CA PHE A 151 6.87 0.94 -13.20
C PHE A 151 6.25 -0.27 -13.89
N LEU A 152 5.87 -1.26 -13.10
CA LEU A 152 5.21 -2.48 -13.55
C LEU A 152 3.75 -2.48 -13.09
N GLN A 153 2.85 -2.45 -14.06
CA GLN A 153 1.42 -2.68 -13.85
C GLN A 153 0.88 -3.48 -15.04
N GLY A 154 0.79 -4.80 -14.88
CA GLY A 154 0.45 -5.71 -15.97
C GLY A 154 1.66 -6.43 -16.53
N ALA A 155 1.75 -6.59 -17.87
CA ALA A 155 2.74 -7.47 -18.51
C ALA A 155 4.13 -6.84 -18.65
N ASP A 156 4.22 -5.58 -19.07
CA ASP A 156 5.48 -4.92 -19.39
C ASP A 156 5.74 -3.70 -18.53
N PRO A 157 6.99 -3.53 -18.04
CA PRO A 157 7.35 -2.36 -17.28
C PRO A 157 7.51 -1.14 -18.19
N VAL A 158 7.10 0.01 -17.67
CA VAL A 158 7.29 1.32 -18.29
C VAL A 158 8.42 2.04 -17.56
N ARG A 159 9.37 2.57 -18.29
CA ARG A 159 10.43 3.42 -17.72
C ARG A 159 9.91 4.84 -17.56
N VAL A 160 10.04 5.37 -16.36
CA VAL A 160 9.56 6.70 -15.99
C VAL A 160 10.70 7.47 -15.34
N GLN A 161 10.93 8.71 -15.75
CA GLN A 161 11.81 9.63 -15.07
C GLN A 161 10.98 10.45 -14.07
N CYS A 162 11.14 10.17 -12.80
CA CYS A 162 10.56 10.97 -11.73
C CYS A 162 11.41 12.19 -11.41
N ALA A 163 10.81 13.19 -10.79
CA ALA A 163 11.56 14.24 -10.13
C ALA A 163 12.47 13.64 -9.05
N PHE A 164 13.68 14.14 -8.97
CA PHE A 164 14.58 13.81 -7.87
C PHE A 164 14.25 14.72 -6.70
N ILE A 165 14.00 14.13 -5.55
CA ILE A 165 13.75 14.84 -4.29
C ILE A 165 14.90 14.50 -3.34
N ASP A 166 15.53 15.51 -2.79
CA ASP A 166 16.62 15.38 -1.82
C ASP A 166 16.23 16.01 -0.48
N THR A 167 17.09 15.88 0.52
CA THR A 167 16.83 16.34 1.88
C THR A 167 16.32 17.79 1.97
N PRO A 168 16.87 18.76 1.21
CA PRO A 168 16.38 20.15 1.28
C PRO A 168 14.94 20.36 0.84
N GLU A 169 14.39 19.45 0.01
CA GLU A 169 12.98 19.53 -0.44
C GLU A 169 12.02 18.82 0.53
N VAL A 170 12.56 18.02 1.45
CA VAL A 170 11.77 17.30 2.44
C VAL A 170 11.58 18.10 3.72
N GLU A 171 12.53 18.98 4.06
CA GLU A 171 12.45 19.89 5.20
C GLU A 171 11.47 21.04 4.95
#